data_8e0af3a15bf6644a704ea29be3e09df3
#
_entry.id   8e0af3a15bf6644a704ea29be3e09df3
#
_cell.length_a   1.000
_cell.length_b   1.000
_cell.length_c   1.000
_cell.angle_alpha   90.00
_cell.angle_beta   90.00
_cell.angle_gamma   90.00
#
_symmetry.space_group_name_H-M   'P 1'
#
loop_
_entity.id
_entity.type
_entity.pdbx_description
1 polymer ?
#
loop_
_entity_poly.entity_id
_entity_poly.type
_entity_poly.pdbx_seq_one_letter_code
_entity_poly.pdbx_strand_id
1 'polypeptide(L)'
;ATLDTTVRKVIIDNLPFLMTDTVGFIRKLPHHLIESFKSTLDEVREADLLVHILDISHPNFEEHYEVVNKTLLDVCKEKKPTILVFNKIDAFTYVPKEEDDLSPMKRENYSLDDLKKTWMANMGADCVFVSARQKENIDELKALLYERVKEIHIQRFPYNDFLFQKYDVEE
;
A
#
# COMPACT_ATOMS: atom_id res chain seq x y z
N ALA A 1 -7.79 3.10 24.21
CA ALA A 1 -7.47 3.42 22.82
C ALA A 1 -8.68 2.99 21.99
N THR A 2 -9.40 3.94 21.45
CA THR A 2 -10.49 3.72 20.53
C THR A 2 -9.89 3.29 19.19
N LEU A 3 -10.30 2.12 18.68
CA LEU A 3 -9.94 1.59 17.37
C LEU A 3 -10.92 2.15 16.31
N ASP A 4 -11.10 3.47 16.29
CA ASP A 4 -12.02 4.11 15.37
C ASP A 4 -11.33 4.29 14.01
N THR A 5 -11.98 3.80 12.96
CA THR A 5 -11.60 4.10 11.58
C THR A 5 -11.93 5.55 11.26
N THR A 6 -11.02 6.24 10.60
CA THR A 6 -11.24 7.63 10.16
C THR A 6 -11.42 7.67 8.65
N VAL A 7 -12.58 8.12 8.20
CA VAL A 7 -12.86 8.31 6.77
C VAL A 7 -12.59 9.76 6.39
N ARG A 8 -11.80 9.99 5.35
CA ARG A 8 -11.48 11.32 4.84
C ARG A 8 -11.76 11.39 3.34
N LYS A 9 -12.31 12.51 2.90
CA LYS A 9 -12.40 12.83 1.48
C LYS A 9 -11.04 13.30 1.01
N VAL A 10 -10.51 12.65 -0.01
CA VAL A 10 -9.26 13.01 -0.69
C VAL A 10 -9.58 13.39 -2.12
N ILE A 11 -8.90 14.40 -2.65
CA ILE A 11 -9.02 14.83 -4.04
C ILE A 11 -7.62 14.82 -4.63
N ILE A 12 -7.42 14.03 -5.69
CA ILE A 12 -6.21 14.05 -6.49
C ILE A 12 -6.62 14.58 -7.87
N ASP A 13 -6.03 15.69 -8.28
CA ASP A 13 -6.46 16.46 -9.46
C ASP A 13 -7.96 16.79 -9.39
N ASN A 14 -8.77 16.21 -10.26
CA ASN A 14 -10.23 16.41 -10.31
C ASN A 14 -11.03 15.19 -9.84
N LEU A 15 -10.37 14.17 -9.27
CA LEU A 15 -10.98 12.92 -8.87
C LEU A 15 -11.13 12.83 -7.35
N PRO A 16 -12.34 13.01 -6.79
CA PRO A 16 -12.59 12.82 -5.38
C PRO A 16 -12.84 11.34 -5.05
N PHE A 17 -12.31 10.89 -3.92
CA PHE A 17 -12.58 9.57 -3.36
C PHE A 17 -12.51 9.60 -1.83
N LEU A 18 -12.99 8.55 -1.19
CA LEU A 18 -12.91 8.37 0.25
C LEU A 18 -11.70 7.49 0.59
N MET A 19 -10.90 7.93 1.53
CA MET A 19 -9.81 7.17 2.10
C MET A 19 -10.12 6.87 3.56
N THR A 20 -10.10 5.59 3.91
CA THR A 20 -10.30 5.13 5.27
C THR A 20 -8.96 4.74 5.87
N ASP A 21 -8.59 5.40 6.97
CA ASP A 21 -7.44 5.00 7.76
C ASP A 21 -7.86 3.89 8.74
N THR A 22 -7.12 2.79 8.73
CA THR A 22 -7.41 1.62 9.55
C THR A 22 -6.34 1.45 10.63
N VAL A 23 -6.71 0.76 11.70
CA VAL A 23 -5.73 0.34 12.70
C VAL A 23 -4.74 -0.64 12.07
N GLY A 24 -3.45 -0.45 12.36
CA GLY A 24 -2.40 -1.33 11.85
C GLY A 24 -2.62 -2.79 12.23
N PHE A 25 -2.29 -3.70 11.33
CA PHE A 25 -2.27 -5.14 11.61
C PHE A 25 -1.18 -5.44 12.64
N ILE A 26 -1.59 -5.79 13.87
CA ILE A 26 -0.70 -6.18 14.95
C ILE A 26 -0.58 -7.69 14.95
N ARG A 27 0.64 -8.21 14.99
CA ARG A 27 0.98 -9.65 14.95
C ARG A 27 0.25 -10.51 16.01
N LYS A 28 -0.11 -9.91 17.13
CA LYS A 28 -0.86 -10.56 18.23
C LYS A 28 -1.91 -9.57 18.72
N LEU A 29 -3.07 -9.60 18.10
CA LEU A 29 -4.24 -8.93 18.66
C LEU A 29 -4.65 -9.63 19.96
N PRO A 30 -4.66 -8.95 21.12
CA PRO A 30 -5.26 -9.49 22.32
C PRO A 30 -6.72 -9.84 22.06
N HIS A 31 -7.22 -10.93 22.62
CA HIS A 31 -8.58 -11.43 22.37
C HIS A 31 -9.68 -10.37 22.60
N HIS A 32 -9.48 -9.43 23.52
CA HIS A 32 -10.43 -8.34 23.79
C HIS A 32 -10.48 -7.24 22.72
N LEU A 33 -9.49 -7.20 21.79
CA LEU A 33 -9.46 -6.27 20.66
C LEU A 33 -10.02 -6.86 19.36
N ILE A 34 -10.37 -8.13 19.34
CA ILE A 34 -10.88 -8.82 18.14
C ILE A 34 -12.19 -8.19 17.66
N GLU A 35 -13.08 -7.80 18.57
CA GLU A 35 -14.35 -7.18 18.21
C GLU A 35 -14.17 -5.79 17.60
N SER A 36 -13.28 -4.97 18.16
CA SER A 36 -12.92 -3.67 17.59
C SER A 36 -12.23 -3.81 16.24
N PHE A 37 -11.49 -4.90 16.03
CA PHE A 37 -10.84 -5.21 14.77
C PHE A 37 -11.84 -5.71 13.70
N LYS A 38 -12.97 -6.27 14.09
CA LYS A 38 -14.02 -6.67 13.15
C LYS A 38 -14.58 -5.48 12.38
N SER A 39 -14.79 -4.32 13.00
CA SER A 39 -15.23 -3.12 12.29
C SER A 39 -14.20 -2.65 11.26
N THR A 40 -12.91 -2.72 11.58
CA THR A 40 -11.82 -2.46 10.63
C THR A 40 -11.85 -3.46 9.46
N LEU A 41 -12.15 -4.73 9.73
CA LEU A 41 -12.27 -5.75 8.69
C LEU A 41 -13.51 -5.55 7.81
N ASP A 42 -14.58 -4.99 8.33
CA ASP A 42 -15.76 -4.62 7.54
C ASP A 42 -15.44 -3.48 6.58
N GLU A 43 -14.71 -2.44 7.01
CA GLU A 43 -14.22 -1.38 6.13
C GLU A 43 -13.32 -1.93 5.00
N VAL A 44 -12.44 -2.88 5.31
CA VAL A 44 -11.61 -3.56 4.32
C VAL A 44 -12.46 -4.35 3.31
N ARG A 45 -13.54 -4.98 3.76
CA ARG A 45 -14.47 -5.71 2.92
C ARG A 45 -15.23 -4.80 1.95
N GLU A 46 -15.64 -3.63 2.41
CA GLU A 46 -16.39 -2.64 1.63
C GLU A 46 -15.51 -1.82 0.67
N ALA A 47 -14.20 -1.76 0.92
CA ALA A 47 -13.28 -0.99 0.08
C ALA A 47 -13.20 -1.53 -1.35
N ASP A 48 -13.16 -0.62 -2.32
CA ASP A 48 -12.98 -0.93 -3.74
C ASP A 48 -11.50 -1.16 -4.10
N LEU A 49 -10.60 -0.49 -3.37
CA LEU A 49 -9.16 -0.55 -3.54
C LEU A 49 -8.50 -0.59 -2.16
N LEU A 50 -7.52 -1.45 -1.99
CA LEU A 50 -6.71 -1.53 -0.79
C LEU A 50 -5.34 -0.87 -1.02
N VAL A 51 -4.87 -0.14 -0.02
CA VAL A 51 -3.50 0.37 0.02
C VAL A 51 -2.79 -0.32 1.18
N HIS A 52 -1.92 -1.27 0.85
CA HIS A 52 -1.16 -2.02 1.84
C HIS A 52 0.19 -1.34 2.08
N ILE A 53 0.37 -0.75 3.25
CA ILE A 53 1.60 -0.04 3.61
C ILE A 53 2.49 -0.94 4.45
N LEU A 54 3.73 -1.15 3.98
CA LEU A 54 4.75 -1.95 4.63
C LEU A 54 5.94 -1.09 5.06
N ASP A 55 6.49 -1.39 6.23
CA ASP A 55 7.75 -0.83 6.71
C ASP A 55 8.91 -1.66 6.15
N ILE A 56 9.55 -1.20 5.06
CA ILE A 56 10.66 -1.92 4.42
C ILE A 56 11.93 -1.94 5.27
N SER A 57 12.06 -1.03 6.22
CA SER A 57 13.19 -1.00 7.15
C SER A 57 13.12 -2.10 8.21
N HIS A 58 11.96 -2.73 8.38
CA HIS A 58 11.80 -3.83 9.32
C HIS A 58 12.39 -5.13 8.75
N PRO A 59 13.24 -5.87 9.48
CA PRO A 59 13.90 -7.08 8.97
C PRO A 59 12.94 -8.18 8.53
N ASN A 60 11.73 -8.23 9.08
CA ASN A 60 10.71 -9.24 8.78
C ASN A 60 9.55 -8.68 7.95
N PHE A 61 9.76 -7.66 7.09
CA PHE A 61 8.66 -7.05 6.35
C PHE A 61 7.95 -8.04 5.40
N GLU A 62 8.67 -9.02 4.86
CA GLU A 62 8.10 -10.06 3.99
C GLU A 62 7.12 -10.95 4.76
N GLU A 63 7.49 -11.36 5.97
CA GLU A 63 6.58 -12.11 6.85
C GLU A 63 5.32 -11.28 7.19
N HIS A 64 5.50 -9.96 7.43
CA HIS A 64 4.36 -9.06 7.66
C HIS A 64 3.46 -9.00 6.44
N TYR A 65 4.03 -8.91 5.24
CA TYR A 65 3.29 -8.94 3.98
C TYR A 65 2.45 -10.22 3.84
N GLU A 66 3.05 -11.38 4.06
CA GLU A 66 2.36 -12.68 3.97
C GLU A 66 1.22 -12.81 4.98
N VAL A 67 1.43 -12.40 6.23
CA VAL A 67 0.41 -12.43 7.28
C VAL A 67 -0.79 -11.57 6.90
N VAL A 68 -0.55 -10.35 6.41
CA VAL A 68 -1.62 -9.44 5.99
C VAL A 68 -2.36 -9.99 4.78
N ASN A 69 -1.66 -10.48 3.76
CA ASN A 69 -2.28 -11.06 2.57
C ASN A 69 -3.19 -12.26 2.91
N LYS A 70 -2.70 -13.15 3.76
CA LYS A 70 -3.50 -14.30 4.21
C LYS A 70 -4.76 -13.82 4.93
N THR A 71 -4.64 -12.85 5.82
CA THR A 71 -5.79 -12.30 6.55
C THR A 71 -6.77 -11.61 5.60
N LEU A 72 -6.29 -10.86 4.61
CA LEU A 72 -7.13 -10.20 3.61
C LEU A 72 -7.92 -11.21 2.77
N LEU A 73 -7.29 -12.32 2.36
CA LEU A 73 -7.97 -13.40 1.63
C LEU A 73 -9.06 -14.06 2.49
N ASP A 74 -8.78 -14.30 3.77
CA ASP A 74 -9.74 -14.89 4.70
C ASP A 74 -10.95 -13.98 4.94
N VAL A 75 -10.72 -12.66 4.99
CA VAL A 75 -11.74 -11.64 5.25
C VAL A 75 -12.58 -11.31 4.02
N CYS A 76 -11.91 -11.05 2.89
CA CYS A 76 -12.59 -10.60 1.67
C CYS A 76 -13.13 -11.75 0.84
N LYS A 77 -12.67 -12.99 1.07
CA LYS A 77 -12.99 -14.20 0.30
C LYS A 77 -12.66 -14.13 -1.19
N GLU A 78 -12.22 -12.98 -1.66
CA GLU A 78 -11.80 -12.71 -3.03
C GLU A 78 -10.58 -11.79 -3.01
N LYS A 79 -9.79 -11.82 -4.09
CA LYS A 79 -8.64 -10.94 -4.24
C LYS A 79 -9.13 -9.55 -4.66
N LYS A 80 -8.90 -8.56 -3.80
CA LYS A 80 -9.18 -7.15 -4.11
C LYS A 80 -8.01 -6.47 -4.82
N PRO A 81 -8.28 -5.47 -5.67
CA PRO A 81 -7.23 -4.59 -6.19
C PRO A 81 -6.45 -3.99 -5.02
N THR A 82 -5.13 -4.10 -5.07
CA THR A 82 -4.26 -3.68 -3.96
C THR A 82 -3.03 -2.98 -4.49
N ILE A 83 -2.76 -1.78 -3.98
CA ILE A 83 -1.49 -1.08 -4.16
C ILE A 83 -0.60 -1.40 -2.97
N LEU A 84 0.62 -1.86 -3.24
CA LEU A 84 1.63 -2.13 -2.22
C LEU A 84 2.57 -0.94 -2.08
N VAL A 85 2.65 -0.38 -0.88
CA VAL A 85 3.51 0.78 -0.59
C VAL A 85 4.59 0.37 0.38
N PHE A 86 5.82 0.35 -0.09
CA PHE A 86 7.00 0.17 0.77
C PHE A 86 7.43 1.52 1.33
N ASN A 87 7.11 1.77 2.58
CA ASN A 87 7.44 3.01 3.27
C ASN A 87 8.73 2.89 4.07
N LYS A 88 9.32 4.03 4.42
CA LYS A 88 10.54 4.18 5.19
C LYS A 88 11.81 3.73 4.44
N ILE A 89 11.87 4.00 3.14
CA ILE A 89 13.10 3.75 2.35
C ILE A 89 14.30 4.52 2.89
N ASP A 90 14.07 5.66 3.55
CA ASP A 90 15.08 6.47 4.24
C ASP A 90 15.73 5.77 5.44
N ALA A 91 15.05 4.81 6.03
CA ALA A 91 15.54 4.01 7.15
C ALA A 91 16.00 2.59 6.75
N PHE A 92 15.90 2.26 5.46
CA PHE A 92 16.33 0.96 4.95
C PHE A 92 17.85 0.83 4.98
N THR A 93 18.33 -0.30 5.48
CA THR A 93 19.76 -0.64 5.51
C THR A 93 19.98 -2.05 4.99
N TYR A 94 21.14 -2.29 4.38
CA TYR A 94 21.57 -3.60 3.94
C TYR A 94 23.09 -3.77 4.17
N VAL A 95 23.56 -5.00 4.14
CA VAL A 95 24.99 -5.34 4.27
C VAL A 95 25.49 -5.80 2.90
N PRO A 96 26.27 -4.99 2.18
CA PRO A 96 26.85 -5.41 0.91
C PRO A 96 27.66 -6.70 1.09
N LYS A 97 27.50 -7.62 0.15
CA LYS A 97 28.30 -8.84 0.13
C LYS A 97 29.66 -8.56 -0.50
N GLU A 98 30.73 -9.08 0.10
CA GLU A 98 32.10 -8.96 -0.45
C GLU A 98 32.21 -9.79 -1.75
N GLU A 99 33.07 -9.34 -2.69
CA GLU A 99 33.17 -9.96 -4.02
C GLU A 99 33.67 -11.41 -3.97
N ASP A 100 34.48 -11.75 -2.95
CA ASP A 100 35.06 -13.08 -2.72
C ASP A 100 34.20 -13.95 -1.80
N ASP A 101 33.11 -13.46 -1.26
CA ASP A 101 32.19 -14.26 -0.46
C ASP A 101 31.30 -15.13 -1.36
N LEU A 102 31.60 -16.43 -1.45
CA LEU A 102 30.85 -17.42 -2.24
C LEU A 102 29.61 -17.99 -1.50
N SER A 103 29.32 -17.52 -0.30
CA SER A 103 28.12 -17.96 0.43
C SER A 103 26.83 -17.54 -0.33
N PRO A 104 25.70 -18.21 -0.14
CA PRO A 104 24.43 -17.77 -0.73
C PRO A 104 24.05 -16.37 -0.27
N MET A 105 23.42 -15.57 -1.16
CA MET A 105 22.85 -14.28 -0.81
C MET A 105 21.82 -14.46 0.30
N LYS A 106 22.02 -13.74 1.40
CA LYS A 106 21.05 -13.65 2.48
C LYS A 106 20.19 -12.40 2.28
N ARG A 107 19.06 -12.36 2.95
CA ARG A 107 18.16 -11.23 2.89
C ARG A 107 18.82 -9.89 3.20
N GLU A 108 19.68 -9.85 4.21
CA GLU A 108 20.44 -8.66 4.62
C GLU A 108 21.38 -8.11 3.54
N ASN A 109 21.70 -8.92 2.52
CA ASN A 109 22.62 -8.54 1.44
C ASN A 109 21.92 -7.87 0.25
N TYR A 110 20.58 -7.88 0.19
CA TYR A 110 19.85 -7.26 -0.90
C TYR A 110 19.78 -5.73 -0.72
N SER A 111 20.24 -5.02 -1.73
CA SER A 111 20.07 -3.57 -1.80
C SER A 111 18.61 -3.18 -2.02
N LEU A 112 18.29 -1.92 -1.81
CA LEU A 112 16.96 -1.40 -2.11
C LEU A 112 16.58 -1.60 -3.60
N ASP A 113 17.55 -1.44 -4.50
CA ASP A 113 17.36 -1.64 -5.94
C ASP A 113 17.09 -3.10 -6.30
N ASP A 114 17.72 -4.05 -5.63
CA ASP A 114 17.45 -5.47 -5.81
C ASP A 114 16.03 -5.82 -5.35
N LEU A 115 15.61 -5.29 -4.22
CA LEU A 115 14.25 -5.46 -3.71
C LEU A 115 13.22 -4.81 -4.64
N LYS A 116 13.47 -3.60 -5.14
CA LYS A 116 12.63 -2.96 -6.15
C LYS A 116 12.43 -3.84 -7.36
N LYS A 117 13.51 -4.34 -7.95
CA LYS A 117 13.45 -5.23 -9.13
C LYS A 117 12.64 -6.49 -8.86
N THR A 118 12.87 -7.14 -7.72
CA THR A 118 12.18 -8.39 -7.35
C THR A 118 10.68 -8.15 -7.14
N TRP A 119 10.31 -7.12 -6.37
CA TRP A 119 8.92 -6.84 -6.05
C TRP A 119 8.14 -6.30 -7.26
N MET A 120 8.77 -5.43 -8.07
CA MET A 120 8.17 -4.94 -9.31
C MET A 120 7.96 -6.06 -10.33
N ALA A 121 8.86 -7.03 -10.41
CA ALA A 121 8.68 -8.21 -11.26
C ALA A 121 7.48 -9.07 -10.83
N ASN A 122 7.24 -9.18 -9.52
CA ASN A 122 6.16 -10.00 -8.96
C ASN A 122 4.80 -9.28 -8.92
N MET A 123 4.81 -7.99 -8.61
CA MET A 123 3.59 -7.19 -8.40
C MET A 123 3.22 -6.31 -9.60
N GLY A 124 4.11 -6.20 -10.59
CA GLY A 124 3.92 -5.29 -11.72
C GLY A 124 3.97 -3.82 -11.31
N ALA A 125 3.08 -3.02 -11.90
CA ALA A 125 2.99 -1.58 -11.63
C ALA A 125 2.27 -1.21 -10.32
N ASP A 126 1.78 -2.19 -9.56
CA ASP A 126 0.97 -1.95 -8.35
C ASP A 126 1.80 -1.86 -7.06
N CYS A 127 3.09 -1.51 -7.18
CA CYS A 127 3.93 -1.25 -6.02
C CYS A 127 4.75 0.03 -6.18
N VAL A 128 4.98 0.71 -5.05
CA VAL A 128 5.75 1.95 -4.99
C VAL A 128 6.60 1.99 -3.71
N PHE A 129 7.77 2.61 -3.81
CA PHE A 129 8.74 2.71 -2.72
C PHE A 129 8.88 4.17 -2.30
N VAL A 130 8.51 4.49 -1.07
CA VAL A 130 8.37 5.87 -0.59
C VAL A 130 9.08 6.12 0.74
N SER A 131 9.38 7.37 1.02
CA SER A 131 9.58 7.88 2.38
C SER A 131 8.54 8.94 2.68
N ALA A 132 7.55 8.60 3.49
CA ALA A 132 6.55 9.57 3.93
C ALA A 132 7.20 10.68 4.77
N ARG A 133 8.24 10.37 5.55
CA ARG A 133 8.96 11.32 6.38
C ARG A 133 9.71 12.37 5.55
N GLN A 134 10.40 11.92 4.49
CA GLN A 134 11.19 12.79 3.62
C GLN A 134 10.42 13.29 2.40
N LYS A 135 9.16 12.86 2.25
CA LYS A 135 8.30 13.14 1.09
C LYS A 135 8.89 12.64 -0.23
N GLU A 136 9.70 11.57 -0.18
CA GLU A 136 10.30 10.97 -1.35
C GLU A 136 9.31 10.03 -2.05
N ASN A 137 9.21 10.16 -3.38
CA ASN A 137 8.33 9.37 -4.26
C ASN A 137 6.82 9.45 -3.91
N ILE A 138 6.39 10.48 -3.18
CA ILE A 138 4.97 10.69 -2.85
C ILE A 138 4.16 11.02 -4.11
N ASP A 139 4.74 11.72 -5.09
CA ASP A 139 4.06 12.04 -6.34
C ASP A 139 3.83 10.78 -7.20
N GLU A 140 4.75 9.81 -7.17
CA GLU A 140 4.55 8.48 -7.79
C GLU A 140 3.37 7.74 -7.14
N LEU A 141 3.28 7.77 -5.81
CA LEU A 141 2.16 7.18 -5.09
C LEU A 141 0.83 7.86 -5.45
N LYS A 142 0.80 9.18 -5.53
CA LYS A 142 -0.40 9.93 -5.95
C LYS A 142 -0.83 9.59 -7.36
N ALA A 143 0.13 9.51 -8.30
CA ALA A 143 -0.14 9.13 -9.68
C ALA A 143 -0.72 7.71 -9.78
N LEU A 144 -0.15 6.76 -9.05
CA LEU A 144 -0.63 5.39 -9.01
C LEU A 144 -2.04 5.28 -8.40
N LEU A 145 -2.29 5.99 -7.30
CA LEU A 145 -3.62 6.09 -6.68
C LEU A 145 -4.64 6.67 -7.66
N TYR A 146 -4.29 7.77 -8.33
CA TYR A 146 -5.16 8.40 -9.32
C TYR A 146 -5.57 7.43 -10.42
N GLU A 147 -4.61 6.74 -11.04
CA GLU A 147 -4.88 5.79 -12.12
C GLU A 147 -5.77 4.63 -11.66
N ARG A 148 -5.51 4.03 -10.51
CA ARG A 148 -6.32 2.91 -10.01
C ARG A 148 -7.73 3.34 -9.58
N VAL A 149 -7.86 4.47 -8.92
CA VAL A 149 -9.19 5.00 -8.55
C VAL A 149 -9.98 5.41 -9.80
N LYS A 150 -9.31 6.01 -10.79
CA LYS A 150 -9.91 6.36 -12.08
C LYS A 150 -10.44 5.12 -12.82
N GLU A 151 -9.66 4.04 -12.90
CA GLU A 151 -10.08 2.79 -13.51
C GLU A 151 -11.35 2.24 -12.85
N ILE A 152 -11.40 2.20 -11.53
CA ILE A 152 -12.57 1.74 -10.76
C ILE A 152 -13.77 2.66 -11.01
N HIS A 153 -13.54 3.97 -11.03
CA HIS A 153 -14.60 4.95 -11.28
C HIS A 153 -15.21 4.79 -12.67
N ILE A 154 -14.39 4.63 -13.71
CA ILE A 154 -14.84 4.41 -15.09
C ILE A 154 -15.67 3.13 -15.21
N GLN A 155 -15.24 2.05 -14.54
CA GLN A 155 -16.00 0.80 -14.53
C GLN A 155 -17.38 0.95 -13.87
N ARG A 156 -17.46 1.73 -12.78
CA ARG A 156 -18.70 1.97 -12.04
C ARG A 156 -19.62 2.98 -12.71
N PHE A 157 -19.05 3.99 -13.36
CA PHE A 157 -19.78 5.10 -13.99
C PHE A 157 -19.27 5.36 -15.42
N PRO A 158 -19.52 4.44 -16.37
CA PRO A 158 -18.93 4.49 -17.73
C PRO A 158 -19.37 5.70 -18.57
N TYR A 159 -20.44 6.41 -18.15
CA TYR A 159 -21.00 7.57 -18.87
C TYR A 159 -20.72 8.91 -18.18
N ASN A 160 -19.87 8.94 -17.15
CA ASN A 160 -19.58 10.15 -16.38
C ASN A 160 -18.25 10.77 -16.80
N ASP A 161 -18.25 11.53 -17.90
CA ASP A 161 -17.06 12.19 -18.45
C ASP A 161 -16.65 13.46 -17.68
N PHE A 162 -17.52 13.99 -16.83
CA PHE A 162 -17.31 15.28 -16.16
C PHE A 162 -16.17 15.29 -15.14
N LEU A 163 -15.83 14.15 -14.55
CA LEU A 163 -14.81 14.04 -13.52
C LEU A 163 -13.38 14.07 -14.08
N PHE A 164 -13.22 13.97 -15.39
CA PHE A 164 -11.91 13.85 -16.06
C PHE A 164 -11.54 15.06 -16.90
N GLN A 165 -12.41 16.07 -16.98
CA GLN A 165 -12.07 17.31 -17.66
C GLN A 165 -11.07 18.11 -16.83
N LYS A 166 -9.84 18.20 -17.30
CA LYS A 166 -8.89 19.20 -16.80
C LYS A 166 -9.35 20.53 -17.32
N TYR A 167 -9.79 21.40 -16.45
CA TYR A 167 -9.93 22.80 -16.79
C TYR A 167 -8.53 23.40 -16.77
N ASP A 168 -7.98 23.72 -17.94
CA ASP A 168 -6.81 24.59 -18.03
C ASP A 168 -7.21 25.93 -17.41
N VAL A 169 -6.71 26.23 -16.24
CA VAL A 169 -6.82 27.57 -15.66
C VAL A 169 -5.86 28.42 -16.48
N GLU A 170 -6.38 29.14 -17.46
CA GLU A 170 -5.65 30.22 -18.11
C GLU A 170 -5.26 31.22 -17.00
N GLU A 171 -3.94 31.45 -16.85
CA GLU A 171 -3.37 32.47 -15.96
C GLU A 171 -3.78 33.89 -16.40
#